data_022677706c1c3567f1acf63daaf3ced8
#
_entry.id   022677706c1c3567f1acf63daaf3ced8
#
_cell.length_a   1.000
_cell.length_b   1.000
_cell.length_c   1.000
_cell.angle_alpha   90.00
_cell.angle_beta   90.00
_cell.angle_gamma   90.00
#
_symmetry.space_group_name_H-M   'P 1'
#
loop_
_entity.id
_entity.type
_entity.pdbx_description
1 polymer ?
#
loop_
_entity_poly.entity_id
_entity_poly.type
_entity_poly.pdbx_seq_one_letter_code
_entity_poly.pdbx_strand_id
1 'polypeptide(L)'
;HDRRLAARAGELKPSAVRELLKHSKLPGVISLGGGIPAPELFDTEGLELAVQKVMSERFNDAFQYGLTEGYPPLRQAVSEICHSRGVACSAAQVYITSGSQQSLDIVARTLLDPGDTIVVERPTYLAALQVFQLAQANILSVDTDDDGMLKTLADEFVPHEDGLGDDAGGMLAL
;
A
#
# COMPACT_ATOMS: atom_id res chain seq x y z
N HIS A 1 11.10 -33.25 7.07
CA HIS A 1 10.60 -32.79 5.74
C HIS A 1 11.18 -31.43 5.51
N ASP A 2 12.21 -31.33 4.67
CA ASP A 2 12.71 -30.06 4.13
C ASP A 2 11.58 -29.43 3.29
N ARG A 3 10.88 -28.45 3.85
CA ARG A 3 9.94 -27.65 3.11
C ARG A 3 10.76 -26.72 2.22
N ARG A 4 10.77 -26.95 0.93
CA ARG A 4 11.37 -26.04 -0.03
C ARG A 4 10.52 -24.77 -0.10
N LEU A 5 11.11 -23.65 0.31
CA LEU A 5 10.55 -22.33 0.06
C LEU A 5 10.67 -21.99 -1.43
N ALA A 6 9.80 -21.14 -1.95
CA ALA A 6 9.99 -20.56 -3.27
C ALA A 6 11.33 -19.79 -3.30
N ALA A 7 12.04 -19.81 -4.45
CA ALA A 7 13.33 -19.14 -4.58
C ALA A 7 13.29 -17.69 -4.15
N ARG A 8 12.25 -16.94 -4.60
CA ARG A 8 12.02 -15.53 -4.24
C ARG A 8 11.89 -15.28 -2.73
N ALA A 9 11.45 -16.28 -1.95
CA ALA A 9 11.32 -16.12 -0.49
C ALA A 9 12.67 -16.19 0.23
N GLY A 10 13.69 -16.82 -0.38
CA GLY A 10 15.06 -16.88 0.15
C GLY A 10 15.82 -15.55 0.05
N GLU A 11 15.37 -14.65 -0.82
CA GLU A 11 15.97 -13.33 -1.04
C GLU A 11 15.44 -12.27 -0.07
N LEU A 12 14.34 -12.55 0.63
CA LEU A 12 13.74 -11.62 1.58
C LEU A 12 14.62 -11.43 2.81
N LYS A 13 14.99 -10.17 3.04
CA LYS A 13 15.65 -9.77 4.29
C LYS A 13 14.60 -9.44 5.36
N PRO A 14 14.92 -9.64 6.66
CA PRO A 14 14.06 -9.19 7.75
C PRO A 14 13.74 -7.70 7.60
N SER A 15 12.51 -7.32 7.92
CA SER A 15 12.09 -5.91 7.86
C SER A 15 12.89 -5.06 8.85
N ALA A 16 13.66 -4.11 8.35
CA ALA A 16 14.40 -3.15 9.18
C ALA A 16 13.47 -2.37 10.12
N VAL A 17 12.24 -2.04 9.65
CA VAL A 17 11.22 -1.38 10.48
C VAL A 17 10.81 -2.24 11.67
N ARG A 18 10.62 -3.55 11.48
CA ARG A 18 10.29 -4.46 12.60
C ARG A 18 11.41 -4.56 13.64
N GLU A 19 12.65 -4.54 13.19
CA GLU A 19 13.79 -4.53 14.13
C GLU A 19 13.83 -3.21 14.93
N LEU A 20 13.64 -2.08 14.28
CA LEU A 20 13.54 -0.78 14.95
C LEU A 20 12.38 -0.72 15.95
N LEU A 21 11.21 -1.26 15.59
CA LEU A 21 10.04 -1.28 16.45
C LEU A 21 10.22 -2.12 17.72
N LYS A 22 11.10 -3.12 17.73
CA LYS A 22 11.43 -3.87 18.95
C LYS A 22 12.04 -2.97 20.04
N HIS A 23 12.78 -1.95 19.63
CA HIS A 23 13.44 -1.02 20.54
C HIS A 23 12.56 0.19 20.94
N SER A 24 11.50 0.49 20.16
CA SER A 24 10.63 1.64 20.38
C SER A 24 9.84 1.60 21.69
N LYS A 25 9.68 0.42 22.28
CA LYS A 25 8.94 0.21 23.55
C LYS A 25 9.85 0.19 24.78
N LEU A 26 11.16 0.37 24.63
CA LEU A 26 12.06 0.38 25.76
C LEU A 26 11.90 1.67 26.57
N PRO A 27 11.98 1.61 27.92
CA PRO A 27 11.89 2.79 28.77
C PRO A 27 12.91 3.87 28.39
N GLY A 28 12.47 5.12 28.29
CA GLY A 28 13.32 6.26 27.96
C GLY A 28 13.65 6.42 26.47
N VAL A 29 13.13 5.56 25.59
CA VAL A 29 13.30 5.70 24.15
C VAL A 29 12.17 6.53 23.56
N ILE A 30 12.51 7.59 22.83
CA ILE A 30 11.60 8.35 21.98
C ILE A 30 11.79 7.82 20.54
N SER A 31 10.77 7.15 20.02
CA SER A 31 10.82 6.57 18.67
C SER A 31 10.21 7.53 17.66
N LEU A 32 10.99 7.90 16.65
CA LEU A 32 10.53 8.64 15.47
C LEU A 32 10.34 7.71 14.25
N GLY A 33 10.50 6.40 14.47
CA GLY A 33 10.37 5.38 13.42
C GLY A 33 9.02 4.67 13.42
N GLY A 34 8.66 4.11 12.26
CA GLY A 34 7.54 3.19 12.13
C GLY A 34 6.15 3.82 11.93
N GLY A 35 5.99 5.13 12.05
CA GLY A 35 4.73 5.82 11.76
C GLY A 35 3.55 5.31 12.60
N ILE A 36 3.78 4.92 13.86
CA ILE A 36 2.73 4.43 14.76
C ILE A 36 1.89 5.62 15.22
N PRO A 37 0.55 5.59 15.01
CA PRO A 37 -0.32 6.65 15.52
C PRO A 37 -0.26 6.76 17.04
N ALA A 38 -0.39 7.98 17.55
CA ALA A 38 -0.43 8.27 18.97
C ALA A 38 -1.73 7.71 19.59
N PRO A 39 -1.67 6.77 20.55
CA PRO A 39 -2.86 6.11 21.09
C PRO A 39 -3.83 7.08 21.75
N GLU A 40 -3.32 8.15 22.34
CA GLU A 40 -4.11 9.19 23.02
C GLU A 40 -4.94 10.06 22.06
N LEU A 41 -4.67 9.97 20.75
CA LEU A 41 -5.43 10.68 19.72
C LEU A 41 -6.51 9.81 19.06
N PHE A 42 -6.68 8.57 19.50
CA PHE A 42 -7.77 7.74 18.99
C PHE A 42 -9.12 8.25 19.50
N ASP A 43 -10.07 8.39 18.59
CA ASP A 43 -11.47 8.66 18.91
C ASP A 43 -12.13 7.40 19.49
N THR A 44 -11.82 7.11 20.75
CA THR A 44 -12.32 5.90 21.43
C THR A 44 -13.82 5.92 21.61
N GLU A 45 -14.41 7.09 21.92
CA GLU A 45 -15.85 7.26 22.09
C GLU A 45 -16.60 7.03 20.76
N GLY A 46 -16.16 7.69 19.69
CA GLY A 46 -16.75 7.52 18.36
C GLY A 46 -16.64 6.10 17.84
N LEU A 47 -15.51 5.43 18.08
CA LEU A 47 -15.32 4.03 17.70
C LEU A 47 -16.24 3.09 18.49
N GLU A 48 -16.40 3.31 19.80
CA GLU A 48 -17.31 2.52 20.64
C GLU A 48 -18.75 2.66 20.16
N LEU A 49 -19.22 3.89 19.92
CA LEU A 49 -20.57 4.16 19.40
C LEU A 49 -20.77 3.51 18.01
N ALA A 50 -19.79 3.58 17.14
CA ALA A 50 -19.86 2.96 15.82
C ALA A 50 -19.98 1.42 15.90
N VAL A 51 -19.19 0.79 16.77
CA VAL A 51 -19.27 -0.65 17.02
C VAL A 51 -20.63 -1.04 17.56
N GLN A 52 -21.13 -0.34 18.59
CA GLN A 52 -22.43 -0.60 19.18
C GLN A 52 -23.55 -0.48 18.15
N LYS A 53 -23.51 0.54 17.30
CA LYS A 53 -24.47 0.74 16.22
C LYS A 53 -24.44 -0.42 15.20
N VAL A 54 -23.28 -0.82 14.75
CA VAL A 54 -23.16 -1.95 13.82
C VAL A 54 -23.67 -3.24 14.43
N MET A 55 -23.33 -3.51 15.69
CA MET A 55 -23.77 -4.73 16.39
C MET A 55 -25.27 -4.77 16.60
N SER A 56 -25.93 -3.63 16.84
CA SER A 56 -27.37 -3.57 17.07
C SER A 56 -28.20 -3.55 15.77
N GLU A 57 -27.73 -2.84 14.74
CA GLU A 57 -28.51 -2.57 13.53
C GLU A 57 -28.12 -3.43 12.31
N ARG A 58 -26.86 -3.91 12.26
CA ARG A 58 -26.27 -4.53 11.09
C ARG A 58 -25.49 -5.81 11.38
N PHE A 59 -25.82 -6.51 12.47
CA PHE A 59 -25.07 -7.70 12.90
C PHE A 59 -24.89 -8.71 11.77
N ASN A 60 -25.96 -9.09 11.09
CA ASN A 60 -25.91 -10.10 10.04
C ASN A 60 -25.06 -9.65 8.84
N ASP A 61 -25.16 -8.38 8.44
CA ASP A 61 -24.36 -7.82 7.35
C ASP A 61 -22.86 -7.78 7.71
N ALA A 62 -22.56 -7.45 8.97
CA ALA A 62 -21.18 -7.33 9.44
C ALA A 62 -20.43 -8.66 9.55
N PHE A 63 -21.15 -9.76 9.81
CA PHE A 63 -20.59 -11.10 9.99
C PHE A 63 -20.80 -12.04 8.80
N GLN A 64 -21.50 -11.61 7.75
CA GLN A 64 -21.69 -12.39 6.55
C GLN A 64 -20.59 -12.09 5.52
N TYR A 65 -20.39 -13.01 4.58
CA TYR A 65 -19.59 -12.75 3.39
C TYR A 65 -20.13 -11.56 2.61
N GLY A 66 -19.22 -10.67 2.19
CA GLY A 66 -19.53 -9.50 1.39
C GLY A 66 -19.08 -9.62 -0.06
N LEU A 67 -19.23 -8.53 -0.81
CA LEU A 67 -18.68 -8.40 -2.16
C LEU A 67 -17.15 -8.36 -2.11
N THR A 68 -16.52 -8.89 -3.16
CA THR A 68 -15.04 -8.91 -3.30
C THR A 68 -14.45 -7.50 -3.25
N GLU A 69 -15.13 -6.52 -3.83
CA GLU A 69 -14.72 -5.12 -3.88
C GLU A 69 -14.91 -4.41 -2.54
N GLY A 70 -15.67 -5.00 -1.63
CA GLY A 70 -15.98 -4.45 -0.30
C GLY A 70 -17.42 -3.99 -0.14
N TYR A 71 -17.75 -3.63 1.08
CA TYR A 71 -19.09 -3.23 1.51
C TYR A 71 -19.54 -1.95 0.80
N PRO A 72 -20.67 -1.94 0.05
CA PRO A 72 -21.06 -0.81 -0.79
C PRO A 72 -21.17 0.54 -0.06
N PRO A 73 -21.76 0.62 1.15
CA PRO A 73 -21.81 1.88 1.88
C PRO A 73 -20.42 2.42 2.26
N LEU A 74 -19.45 1.53 2.56
CA LEU A 74 -18.08 1.94 2.85
C LEU A 74 -17.38 2.47 1.59
N ARG A 75 -17.56 1.81 0.45
CA ARG A 75 -17.03 2.27 -0.84
C ARG A 75 -17.56 3.64 -1.22
N GLN A 76 -18.86 3.90 -0.96
CA GLN A 76 -19.48 5.21 -1.17
C GLN A 76 -18.86 6.27 -0.25
N ALA A 77 -18.71 5.98 1.06
CA ALA A 77 -18.09 6.91 2.01
C ALA A 77 -16.61 7.22 1.63
N VAL A 78 -15.85 6.23 1.17
CA VAL A 78 -14.48 6.44 0.69
C VAL A 78 -14.46 7.33 -0.56
N SER A 79 -15.38 7.12 -1.52
CA SER A 79 -15.54 7.98 -2.70
C SER A 79 -15.78 9.44 -2.30
N GLU A 80 -16.64 9.68 -1.32
CA GLU A 80 -16.94 11.02 -0.80
C GLU A 80 -15.72 11.66 -0.13
N ILE A 81 -14.95 10.90 0.65
CA ILE A 81 -13.68 11.36 1.24
C ILE A 81 -12.67 11.72 0.14
N CYS A 82 -12.55 10.91 -0.91
CA CYS A 82 -11.68 11.21 -2.04
C CYS A 82 -12.09 12.52 -2.72
N HIS A 83 -13.39 12.73 -2.98
CA HIS A 83 -13.90 13.97 -3.56
C HIS A 83 -13.58 15.19 -2.68
N SER A 84 -13.74 15.09 -1.36
CA SER A 84 -13.40 16.18 -0.44
C SER A 84 -11.92 16.57 -0.46
N ARG A 85 -11.05 15.67 -0.94
CA ARG A 85 -9.61 15.86 -1.11
C ARG A 85 -9.19 16.17 -2.55
N GLY A 86 -10.14 16.44 -3.44
CA GLY A 86 -9.89 16.79 -4.85
C GLY A 86 -9.66 15.59 -5.78
N VAL A 87 -9.85 14.34 -5.29
CA VAL A 87 -9.71 13.14 -6.12
C VAL A 87 -11.08 12.69 -6.59
N ALA A 88 -11.35 12.85 -7.89
CA ALA A 88 -12.61 12.41 -8.49
C ALA A 88 -12.60 10.89 -8.71
N CYS A 89 -13.41 10.17 -7.95
CA CYS A 89 -13.62 8.73 -8.13
C CYS A 89 -15.07 8.36 -7.79
N SER A 90 -15.61 7.38 -8.48
CA SER A 90 -16.92 6.77 -8.14
C SER A 90 -16.72 5.62 -7.16
N ALA A 91 -17.78 5.26 -6.42
CA ALA A 91 -17.74 4.09 -5.55
C ALA A 91 -17.41 2.78 -6.31
N ALA A 92 -17.67 2.72 -7.62
CA ALA A 92 -17.31 1.57 -8.46
C ALA A 92 -15.79 1.40 -8.64
N GLN A 93 -15.03 2.48 -8.49
CA GLN A 93 -13.56 2.51 -8.59
C GLN A 93 -12.87 2.30 -7.23
N VAL A 94 -13.63 2.12 -6.15
CA VAL A 94 -13.10 1.88 -4.81
C VAL A 94 -13.06 0.39 -4.52
N TYR A 95 -11.93 -0.11 -4.09
CA TYR A 95 -11.71 -1.47 -3.61
C TYR A 95 -11.24 -1.43 -2.16
N ILE A 96 -11.93 -2.15 -1.28
CA ILE A 96 -11.60 -2.18 0.16
C ILE A 96 -10.64 -3.34 0.43
N THR A 97 -9.52 -3.05 1.06
CA THR A 97 -8.49 -4.01 1.42
C THR A 97 -8.21 -4.01 2.91
N SER A 98 -7.49 -5.03 3.40
CA SER A 98 -7.01 -5.10 4.78
C SER A 98 -5.71 -4.30 4.96
N GLY A 99 -5.75 -3.02 4.58
CA GLY A 99 -4.63 -2.09 4.70
C GLY A 99 -3.78 -1.98 3.42
N SER A 100 -2.92 -0.96 3.39
CA SER A 100 -2.09 -0.59 2.22
C SER A 100 -1.16 -1.71 1.76
N GLN A 101 -0.68 -2.55 2.67
CA GLN A 101 0.21 -3.67 2.32
C GLN A 101 -0.48 -4.68 1.40
N GLN A 102 -1.76 -4.97 1.64
CA GLN A 102 -2.54 -5.84 0.75
C GLN A 102 -2.82 -5.16 -0.59
N SER A 103 -3.10 -3.86 -0.58
CA SER A 103 -3.29 -3.10 -1.82
C SER A 103 -2.03 -3.14 -2.69
N LEU A 104 -0.86 -2.89 -2.11
CA LEU A 104 0.42 -2.96 -2.80
C LEU A 104 0.70 -4.36 -3.37
N ASP A 105 0.42 -5.43 -2.60
CA ASP A 105 0.62 -6.81 -3.07
C ASP A 105 -0.31 -7.13 -4.26
N ILE A 106 -1.58 -6.71 -4.19
CA ILE A 106 -2.54 -6.90 -5.30
C ILE A 106 -2.08 -6.14 -6.54
N VAL A 107 -1.71 -4.86 -6.40
CA VAL A 107 -1.24 -4.02 -7.51
C VAL A 107 0.01 -4.64 -8.14
N ALA A 108 1.02 -4.98 -7.33
CA ALA A 108 2.24 -5.57 -7.84
C ALA A 108 2.01 -6.89 -8.60
N ARG A 109 1.16 -7.78 -8.06
CA ARG A 109 0.84 -9.05 -8.72
C ARG A 109 0.01 -8.90 -9.99
N THR A 110 -0.72 -7.79 -10.12
CA THR A 110 -1.60 -7.56 -11.27
C THR A 110 -0.86 -6.86 -12.41
N LEU A 111 0.10 -6.00 -12.07
CA LEU A 111 0.73 -5.09 -13.03
C LEU A 111 2.21 -5.38 -13.29
N LEU A 112 2.87 -6.26 -12.51
CA LEU A 112 4.31 -6.52 -12.63
C LEU A 112 4.58 -7.99 -12.96
N ASP A 113 5.34 -8.20 -14.02
CA ASP A 113 6.00 -9.46 -14.30
C ASP A 113 7.45 -9.47 -13.74
N PRO A 114 8.05 -10.65 -13.48
CA PRO A 114 9.43 -10.74 -13.08
C PRO A 114 10.38 -10.05 -14.09
N GLY A 115 11.16 -9.08 -13.61
CA GLY A 115 12.08 -8.30 -14.43
C GLY A 115 11.57 -6.94 -14.86
N ASP A 116 10.29 -6.66 -14.67
CA ASP A 116 9.75 -5.31 -14.91
C ASP A 116 10.41 -4.27 -14.02
N THR A 117 10.49 -3.04 -14.49
CA THR A 117 11.08 -1.95 -13.73
C THR A 117 10.00 -1.14 -13.04
N ILE A 118 10.17 -0.93 -11.73
CA ILE A 118 9.37 -0.01 -10.94
C ILE A 118 10.21 1.17 -10.48
N VAL A 119 9.70 2.38 -10.65
CA VAL A 119 10.32 3.61 -10.17
C VAL A 119 9.70 3.99 -8.84
N VAL A 120 10.52 4.27 -7.85
CA VAL A 120 10.11 4.68 -6.51
C VAL A 120 10.84 5.95 -6.06
N GLU A 121 10.22 6.72 -5.22
CA GLU A 121 10.84 7.90 -4.61
C GLU A 121 11.99 7.52 -3.65
N ARG A 122 12.89 8.45 -3.42
CA ARG A 122 13.94 8.37 -2.39
C ARG A 122 13.83 9.56 -1.44
N PRO A 123 13.37 9.37 -0.20
CA PRO A 123 13.03 8.10 0.47
C PRO A 123 11.66 7.54 0.05
N THR A 124 11.47 6.22 0.21
CA THR A 124 10.20 5.52 -0.06
C THR A 124 9.77 4.65 1.11
N TYR A 125 8.53 4.14 1.05
CA TYR A 125 7.97 3.24 2.04
C TYR A 125 8.65 1.86 2.00
N LEU A 126 9.38 1.52 3.07
CA LEU A 126 10.19 0.31 3.11
C LEU A 126 9.40 -1.00 2.90
N ALA A 127 8.14 -1.05 3.34
CA ALA A 127 7.33 -2.25 3.15
C ALA A 127 6.88 -2.45 1.69
N ALA A 128 6.78 -1.38 0.91
CA ALA A 128 6.53 -1.46 -0.52
C ALA A 128 7.71 -2.14 -1.25
N LEU A 129 8.94 -1.81 -0.87
CA LEU A 129 10.13 -2.45 -1.46
C LEU A 129 10.12 -3.97 -1.30
N GLN A 130 9.62 -4.50 -0.16
CA GLN A 130 9.50 -5.93 0.06
C GLN A 130 8.48 -6.59 -0.89
N VAL A 131 7.38 -5.89 -1.20
CA VAL A 131 6.38 -6.36 -2.17
C VAL A 131 6.99 -6.44 -3.56
N PHE A 132 7.70 -5.38 -3.99
CA PHE A 132 8.32 -5.33 -5.31
C PHE A 132 9.45 -6.35 -5.47
N GLN A 133 10.23 -6.58 -4.42
CA GLN A 133 11.22 -7.67 -4.39
C GLN A 133 10.56 -9.06 -4.55
N LEU A 134 9.40 -9.29 -3.88
CA LEU A 134 8.64 -10.53 -4.05
C LEU A 134 8.06 -10.68 -5.45
N ALA A 135 7.68 -9.59 -6.10
CA ALA A 135 7.28 -9.57 -7.50
C ALA A 135 8.47 -9.77 -8.45
N GLN A 136 9.70 -9.79 -7.94
CA GLN A 136 10.95 -9.88 -8.72
C GLN A 136 11.16 -8.69 -9.66
N ALA A 137 10.63 -7.51 -9.31
CA ALA A 137 10.79 -6.29 -10.07
C ALA A 137 12.19 -5.68 -9.89
N ASN A 138 12.66 -4.98 -10.90
CA ASN A 138 13.84 -4.12 -10.84
C ASN A 138 13.45 -2.79 -10.23
N ILE A 139 13.99 -2.45 -9.06
CA ILE A 139 13.63 -1.22 -8.34
C ILE A 139 14.63 -0.13 -8.69
N LEU A 140 14.13 0.94 -9.31
CA LEU A 140 14.87 2.17 -9.60
C LEU A 140 14.38 3.26 -8.65
N SER A 141 15.29 3.87 -7.88
CA SER A 141 14.94 4.97 -6.98
C SER A 141 15.39 6.30 -7.55
N VAL A 142 14.52 7.30 -7.52
CA VAL A 142 14.76 8.66 -7.98
C VAL A 142 14.62 9.65 -6.83
N ASP A 143 15.35 10.76 -6.90
CA ASP A 143 15.29 11.81 -5.91
C ASP A 143 13.95 12.58 -6.04
N THR A 144 13.55 13.21 -4.95
CA THR A 144 12.34 14.03 -4.86
C THR A 144 12.69 15.48 -4.55
N ASP A 145 11.81 16.39 -4.95
CA ASP A 145 11.79 17.78 -4.52
C ASP A 145 10.49 18.07 -3.74
N ASP A 146 10.17 19.34 -3.54
CA ASP A 146 8.96 19.74 -2.81
C ASP A 146 7.65 19.38 -3.54
N ASP A 147 7.71 19.10 -4.83
CA ASP A 147 6.57 18.71 -5.68
C ASP A 147 6.46 17.19 -5.87
N GLY A 148 7.42 16.41 -5.37
CA GLY A 148 7.47 14.95 -5.46
C GLY A 148 8.62 14.43 -6.31
N MET A 149 8.38 13.34 -7.06
CA MET A 149 9.39 12.70 -7.91
C MET A 149 9.90 13.67 -9.00
N LEU A 150 11.23 13.80 -9.13
CA LEU A 150 11.84 14.66 -10.15
C LEU A 150 11.43 14.21 -11.57
N LYS A 151 10.68 15.06 -12.26
CA LYS A 151 10.09 14.78 -13.59
C LYS A 151 11.12 14.42 -14.65
N THR A 152 12.34 15.03 -14.60
CA THR A 152 13.41 14.77 -15.57
C THR A 152 13.83 13.31 -15.67
N LEU A 153 13.72 12.55 -14.58
CA LEU A 153 14.02 11.11 -14.59
C LEU A 153 12.77 10.27 -14.89
N ALA A 154 11.60 10.74 -14.47
CA ALA A 154 10.33 10.08 -14.82
C ALA A 154 10.07 10.12 -16.33
N ASP A 155 10.34 11.26 -16.97
CA ASP A 155 10.16 11.42 -18.43
C ASP A 155 11.14 10.58 -19.27
N GLU A 156 12.35 10.27 -18.74
CA GLU A 156 13.30 9.36 -19.41
C GLU A 156 12.84 7.90 -19.38
N PHE A 157 12.00 7.53 -18.41
CA PHE A 157 11.60 6.14 -18.16
C PHE A 157 10.12 5.86 -18.43
N VAL A 158 9.27 6.89 -18.60
CA VAL A 158 7.88 6.70 -19.04
C VAL A 158 7.89 6.58 -20.57
N PRO A 159 7.53 5.44 -21.17
CA PRO A 159 7.38 5.37 -22.62
C PRO A 159 6.34 6.42 -23.05
N HIS A 160 6.71 7.31 -23.95
CA HIS A 160 5.72 8.14 -24.64
C HIS A 160 4.67 7.22 -25.27
N GLU A 161 3.39 7.56 -25.18
CA GLU A 161 2.26 6.76 -25.67
C GLU A 161 2.36 6.35 -27.15
N ASP A 162 3.32 6.90 -27.89
CA ASP A 162 3.53 6.68 -29.32
C ASP A 162 4.43 5.46 -29.67
N GLY A 163 4.90 4.71 -28.69
CA GLY A 163 5.91 3.67 -28.93
C GLY A 163 5.84 2.45 -28.02
N LEU A 164 4.70 1.77 -27.94
CA LEU A 164 4.68 0.38 -27.45
C LEU A 164 5.34 -0.52 -28.50
N GLY A 165 6.67 -0.56 -28.47
CA GLY A 165 7.42 -1.65 -29.10
C GLY A 165 7.22 -2.92 -28.28
N ASP A 166 7.04 -4.04 -28.94
CA ASP A 166 6.71 -5.36 -28.40
C ASP A 166 7.74 -5.94 -27.38
N ASP A 167 8.79 -5.20 -27.01
CA ASP A 167 9.89 -5.66 -26.15
C ASP A 167 10.17 -4.79 -24.90
N ALA A 168 9.34 -3.80 -24.60
CA ALA A 168 9.52 -3.00 -23.40
C ALA A 168 8.79 -3.66 -22.21
N GLY A 169 9.54 -4.29 -21.30
CA GLY A 169 9.03 -4.70 -19.99
C GLY A 169 8.27 -3.54 -19.36
N GLY A 170 7.08 -3.82 -18.82
CA GLY A 170 6.20 -2.80 -18.24
C GLY A 170 6.92 -1.98 -17.16
N MET A 171 6.65 -0.68 -17.11
CA MET A 171 7.17 0.22 -16.09
C MET A 171 6.02 0.82 -15.29
N LEU A 172 6.13 0.78 -13.98
CA LEU A 172 5.17 1.36 -13.04
C LEU A 172 5.88 2.39 -12.15
N ALA A 173 5.33 3.61 -12.06
CA ALA A 173 5.74 4.64 -11.11
C ALA A 173 4.74 4.71 -9.94
N LEU A 174 5.22 4.65 -8.70
CA LEU A 174 4.44 4.74 -7.45
C LEU A 174 5.06 5.76 -6.49
#